data_270201c09c75675d3be2bacda9c7a530
#
_entry.id   270201c09c75675d3be2bacda9c7a530
#
_cell.length_a   1.000
_cell.length_b   1.000
_cell.length_c   1.000
_cell.angle_alpha   90.00
_cell.angle_beta   90.00
_cell.angle_gamma   90.00
#
_symmetry.space_group_name_H-M   'P 1'
#
loop_
_entity.id
_entity.type
_entity.pdbx_description
1 polymer ?
#
loop_
_entity_poly.entity_id
_entity_poly.type
_entity_poly.pdbx_seq_one_letter_code
_entity_poly.pdbx_strand_id
1 'polypeptide(L)'
;MAYAYGQCTWGVAARMNQLGLKLKGRNGEKISIINTMGNGQDWVATASSLGGETGSTPRAGAIVSFVGGTHGTPAIYGHVAFVEKVYDDGSFLVSETNYGGNPNYTFRKISQADSAISFAYTCLLYTSDA
;
A
#
# COMPACT_ATOMS: atom_id res chain seq x y z
N MET A 1 10.75 -13.80 -0.97
CA MET A 1 9.71 -12.89 -0.45
C MET A 1 8.74 -13.67 0.41
N ALA A 2 8.36 -13.12 1.56
CA ALA A 2 7.62 -13.85 2.58
C ALA A 2 6.12 -14.03 2.28
N TYR A 3 5.59 -13.32 1.29
CA TYR A 3 4.16 -13.34 0.98
C TYR A 3 3.87 -14.28 -0.18
N ALA A 4 2.76 -15.01 -0.07
CA ALA A 4 2.38 -15.98 -1.09
C ALA A 4 2.02 -15.28 -2.42
N TYR A 5 2.54 -15.81 -3.52
CA TYR A 5 2.24 -15.30 -4.86
C TYR A 5 0.74 -15.23 -5.11
N GLY A 6 0.30 -14.14 -5.70
CA GLY A 6 -1.11 -13.93 -6.06
C GLY A 6 -1.98 -13.35 -4.96
N GLN A 7 -1.46 -13.21 -3.74
CA GLN A 7 -2.17 -12.49 -2.68
C GLN A 7 -1.97 -10.98 -2.84
N CYS A 8 -2.90 -10.17 -2.31
CA CYS A 8 -2.78 -8.71 -2.40
C CYS A 8 -1.50 -8.20 -1.73
N THR A 9 -1.13 -8.81 -0.62
CA THR A 9 0.10 -8.48 0.12
C THR A 9 1.35 -8.75 -0.71
N TRP A 10 1.38 -9.86 -1.46
CA TRP A 10 2.50 -10.16 -2.35
C TRP A 10 2.67 -9.08 -3.42
N GLY A 11 1.56 -8.63 -4.01
CA GLY A 11 1.61 -7.62 -5.08
C GLY A 11 2.22 -6.31 -4.63
N VAL A 12 1.86 -5.84 -3.44
CA VAL A 12 2.42 -4.61 -2.86
C VAL A 12 3.90 -4.80 -2.54
N ALA A 13 4.26 -5.89 -1.86
CA ALA A 13 5.65 -6.17 -1.50
C ALA A 13 6.54 -6.27 -2.75
N ALA A 14 6.07 -6.97 -3.79
CA ALA A 14 6.79 -7.10 -5.05
C ALA A 14 6.98 -5.76 -5.76
N ARG A 15 5.94 -4.92 -5.78
CA ARG A 15 6.01 -3.61 -6.43
C ARG A 15 6.97 -2.68 -5.69
N MET A 16 6.93 -2.66 -4.37
CA MET A 16 7.89 -1.88 -3.57
C MET A 16 9.33 -2.33 -3.85
N ASN A 17 9.55 -3.64 -3.88
CA ASN A 17 10.87 -4.19 -4.16
C ASN A 17 11.36 -3.81 -5.58
N GLN A 18 10.48 -3.91 -6.55
CA GLN A 18 10.78 -3.53 -7.94
C GLN A 18 11.21 -2.06 -8.05
N LEU A 19 10.56 -1.18 -7.31
CA LEU A 19 10.84 0.26 -7.35
C LEU A 19 11.90 0.70 -6.35
N GLY A 20 12.43 -0.21 -5.51
CA GLY A 20 13.42 0.12 -4.50
C GLY A 20 12.87 1.00 -3.38
N LEU A 21 11.65 0.72 -2.95
CA LEU A 21 10.98 1.52 -1.91
C LEU A 21 11.06 0.86 -0.54
N LYS A 22 11.15 1.70 0.48
CA LYS A 22 10.99 1.36 1.89
C LYS A 22 9.86 2.20 2.48
N LEU A 23 9.35 1.82 3.65
CA LEU A 23 8.48 2.70 4.41
C LEU A 23 9.26 3.94 4.81
N LYS A 24 8.62 5.10 4.68
CA LYS A 24 9.16 6.35 5.18
C LYS A 24 8.81 6.48 6.65
N GLY A 25 9.83 6.57 7.51
CA GLY A 25 9.63 6.77 8.94
C GLY A 25 9.20 8.20 9.26
N ARG A 26 8.53 8.37 10.41
CA ARG A 26 8.09 9.69 10.89
C ARG A 26 9.26 10.66 11.09
N ASN A 27 10.45 10.14 11.35
CA ASN A 27 11.67 10.94 11.54
C ASN A 27 12.62 10.81 10.35
N GLY A 28 12.13 10.39 9.19
CA GLY A 28 12.92 10.26 7.98
C GLY A 28 13.67 8.95 7.82
N GLU A 29 13.47 7.97 8.71
CA GLU A 29 14.10 6.66 8.61
C GLU A 29 13.56 5.90 7.39
N LYS A 30 14.34 4.93 6.93
CA LYS A 30 13.94 3.99 5.88
C LYS A 30 13.68 2.64 6.56
N ILE A 31 12.41 2.23 6.58
CA ILE A 31 11.97 1.07 7.33
C ILE A 31 11.53 -0.03 6.37
N SER A 32 12.10 -1.22 6.53
CA SER A 32 11.68 -2.38 5.74
C SER A 32 10.32 -2.89 6.22
N ILE A 33 9.48 -3.32 5.28
CA ILE A 33 8.29 -4.10 5.66
C ILE A 33 8.76 -5.44 6.23
N ILE A 34 7.97 -5.95 7.17
CA ILE A 34 8.28 -7.21 7.88
C ILE A 34 7.37 -8.33 7.38
N ASN A 35 7.67 -9.58 7.77
CA ASN A 35 6.89 -10.74 7.35
C ASN A 35 5.51 -10.81 7.99
N THR A 36 5.27 -10.02 9.03
CA THR A 36 4.04 -10.02 9.82
C THR A 36 3.31 -8.69 9.72
N MET A 37 3.19 -8.14 8.50
CA MET A 37 2.39 -6.92 8.27
C MET A 37 0.90 -7.14 8.54
N GLY A 38 0.44 -8.37 8.55
CA GLY A 38 -0.95 -8.71 8.77
C GLY A 38 -1.75 -8.86 7.48
N ASN A 39 -3.07 -8.84 7.61
CA ASN A 39 -3.97 -8.83 6.46
C ASN A 39 -3.89 -7.48 5.74
N GLY A 40 -4.43 -7.41 4.52
CA GLY A 40 -4.38 -6.17 3.75
C GLY A 40 -4.88 -4.95 4.53
N GLN A 41 -5.98 -5.10 5.26
CA GLN A 41 -6.55 -4.01 6.05
C GLN A 41 -5.66 -3.57 7.23
N ASP A 42 -4.67 -4.38 7.62
CA ASP A 42 -3.81 -4.11 8.78
C ASP A 42 -2.50 -3.42 8.41
N TRP A 43 -2.14 -3.42 7.13
CA TRP A 43 -0.80 -3.02 6.69
C TRP A 43 -0.42 -1.60 7.10
N VAL A 44 -1.33 -0.65 6.98
CA VAL A 44 -1.03 0.75 7.34
C VAL A 44 -0.89 0.90 8.85
N ALA A 45 -1.74 0.25 9.63
CA ALA A 45 -1.60 0.27 11.10
C ALA A 45 -0.29 -0.38 11.55
N THR A 46 0.10 -1.49 10.92
CA THR A 46 1.38 -2.14 11.21
C THR A 46 2.56 -1.23 10.83
N ALA A 47 2.50 -0.57 9.66
CA ALA A 47 3.51 0.39 9.26
C ALA A 47 3.67 1.51 10.30
N SER A 48 2.56 2.02 10.81
CA SER A 48 2.57 3.03 11.88
C SER A 48 3.27 2.50 13.14
N SER A 49 2.98 1.27 13.53
CA SER A 49 3.60 0.65 14.72
C SER A 49 5.11 0.46 14.58
N LEU A 50 5.60 0.34 13.34
CA LEU A 50 7.03 0.24 13.04
C LEU A 50 7.73 1.60 13.01
N GLY A 51 7.00 2.69 13.17
CA GLY A 51 7.54 4.04 13.08
C GLY A 51 7.28 4.73 11.76
N GLY A 52 6.47 4.13 10.87
CA GLY A 52 6.17 4.68 9.55
C GLY A 52 5.25 5.89 9.59
N GLU A 53 5.46 6.80 8.65
CA GLU A 53 4.55 7.91 8.41
C GLU A 53 3.30 7.42 7.72
N THR A 54 2.14 7.73 8.28
CA THR A 54 0.84 7.33 7.74
C THR A 54 -0.09 8.53 7.66
N GLY A 55 -1.15 8.41 6.90
CA GLY A 55 -2.12 9.49 6.77
C GLY A 55 -3.34 9.11 5.95
N SER A 56 -4.16 10.11 5.64
CA SER A 56 -5.41 9.95 4.91
C SER A 56 -5.36 10.54 3.49
N THR A 57 -4.23 11.10 3.09
CA THR A 57 -4.05 11.73 1.78
C THR A 57 -3.29 10.79 0.85
N PRO A 58 -3.82 10.52 -0.37
CA PRO A 58 -3.09 9.71 -1.33
C PRO A 58 -1.81 10.40 -1.80
N ARG A 59 -0.74 9.63 -1.93
CA ARG A 59 0.52 10.04 -2.55
C ARG A 59 1.02 8.92 -3.44
N ALA A 60 1.60 9.27 -4.57
CA ALA A 60 2.23 8.26 -5.43
C ALA A 60 3.32 7.51 -4.67
N GLY A 61 3.33 6.19 -4.82
CA GLY A 61 4.25 5.32 -4.09
C GLY A 61 3.73 4.85 -2.73
N ALA A 62 2.60 5.37 -2.25
CA ALA A 62 2.05 4.96 -0.97
C ALA A 62 1.47 3.55 -1.02
N ILE A 63 1.51 2.89 0.12
CA ILE A 63 0.72 1.70 0.40
C ILE A 63 -0.68 2.17 0.81
N VAL A 64 -1.73 1.54 0.30
CA VAL A 64 -3.11 1.86 0.69
C VAL A 64 -3.80 0.63 1.24
N SER A 65 -4.37 0.75 2.45
CA SER A 65 -5.18 -0.28 3.08
C SER A 65 -6.66 0.09 2.98
N PHE A 66 -7.48 -0.92 2.66
CA PHE A 66 -8.94 -0.83 2.61
C PHE A 66 -9.52 -1.67 3.75
N VAL A 67 -10.43 -1.08 4.51
CA VAL A 67 -11.19 -1.81 5.53
C VAL A 67 -12.04 -2.90 4.85
N GLY A 68 -12.10 -4.07 5.46
CA GLY A 68 -12.84 -5.20 4.91
C GLY A 68 -14.29 -4.88 4.59
N GLY A 69 -14.75 -5.35 3.42
CA GLY A 69 -16.10 -5.10 2.93
C GLY A 69 -16.31 -3.77 2.24
N THR A 70 -15.28 -2.93 2.15
CA THR A 70 -15.34 -1.65 1.44
C THR A 70 -14.64 -1.76 0.09
N HIS A 71 -15.03 -0.93 -0.87
CA HIS A 71 -14.39 -0.85 -2.20
C HIS A 71 -14.25 -2.22 -2.89
N GLY A 72 -15.22 -3.12 -2.67
CA GLY A 72 -15.22 -4.46 -3.28
C GLY A 72 -14.21 -5.43 -2.67
N THR A 73 -13.72 -5.17 -1.47
CA THR A 73 -12.70 -6.00 -0.82
C THR A 73 -13.31 -7.06 0.11
N PRO A 74 -12.58 -8.15 0.42
CA PRO A 74 -13.10 -9.20 1.32
C PRO A 74 -13.44 -8.67 2.71
N ALA A 75 -14.58 -9.08 3.25
CA ALA A 75 -15.11 -8.57 4.51
C ALA A 75 -14.17 -8.86 5.71
N ILE A 76 -13.50 -10.01 5.71
CA ILE A 76 -12.69 -10.46 6.86
C ILE A 76 -11.27 -9.88 6.79
N TYR A 77 -10.67 -9.82 5.60
CA TYR A 77 -9.24 -9.52 5.43
C TYR A 77 -8.98 -8.11 4.95
N GLY A 78 -9.99 -7.45 4.39
CA GLY A 78 -9.77 -6.19 3.69
C GLY A 78 -8.85 -6.37 2.50
N HIS A 79 -8.08 -5.33 2.22
CA HIS A 79 -7.21 -5.34 1.03
C HIS A 79 -6.08 -4.34 1.19
N VAL A 80 -5.00 -4.57 0.45
CA VAL A 80 -3.89 -3.63 0.33
C VAL A 80 -3.52 -3.50 -1.14
N ALA A 81 -3.20 -2.28 -1.55
CA ALA A 81 -2.80 -1.97 -2.90
C ALA A 81 -1.68 -0.94 -2.90
N PHE A 82 -1.13 -0.64 -4.07
CA PHE A 82 -0.06 0.32 -4.24
C PHE A 82 -0.54 1.50 -5.08
N VAL A 83 -0.28 2.72 -4.61
CA VAL A 83 -0.68 3.94 -5.32
C VAL A 83 0.34 4.25 -6.41
N GLU A 84 -0.07 4.10 -7.67
CA GLU A 84 0.78 4.36 -8.83
C GLU A 84 0.79 5.84 -9.20
N LYS A 85 -0.35 6.52 -9.06
CA LYS A 85 -0.50 7.89 -9.50
C LYS A 85 -1.63 8.58 -8.74
N VAL A 86 -1.47 9.85 -8.47
CA VAL A 86 -2.52 10.74 -7.93
C VAL A 86 -2.83 11.78 -8.98
N TYR A 87 -4.12 12.02 -9.24
CA TYR A 87 -4.60 12.99 -10.22
C TYR A 87 -4.95 14.31 -9.53
N ASP A 88 -5.03 15.38 -10.32
CA ASP A 88 -5.28 16.73 -9.80
C ASP A 88 -6.60 16.88 -9.05
N ASP A 89 -7.59 16.04 -9.37
CA ASP A 89 -8.90 16.04 -8.70
C ASP A 89 -8.92 15.25 -7.39
N GLY A 90 -7.76 14.71 -6.98
CA GLY A 90 -7.65 13.90 -5.76
C GLY A 90 -7.95 12.43 -5.95
N SER A 91 -8.40 12.00 -7.13
CA SER A 91 -8.51 10.58 -7.46
C SER A 91 -7.13 9.96 -7.60
N PHE A 92 -7.04 8.65 -7.48
CA PHE A 92 -5.75 7.98 -7.58
C PHE A 92 -5.88 6.60 -8.22
N LEU A 93 -4.83 6.18 -8.88
CA LEU A 93 -4.72 4.89 -9.54
C LEU A 93 -3.94 3.94 -8.63
N VAL A 94 -4.51 2.77 -8.37
CA VAL A 94 -3.81 1.71 -7.65
C VAL A 94 -3.49 0.54 -8.57
N SER A 95 -2.35 -0.12 -8.30
CA SER A 95 -2.05 -1.44 -8.82
C SER A 95 -2.24 -2.44 -7.69
N GLU A 96 -2.79 -3.60 -8.01
CA GLU A 96 -3.18 -4.58 -7.01
C GLU A 96 -3.20 -5.98 -7.59
N THR A 97 -2.98 -6.97 -6.74
CA THR A 97 -3.16 -8.38 -7.06
C THR A 97 -4.27 -8.95 -6.19
N ASN A 98 -4.91 -10.01 -6.66
CA ASN A 98 -6.00 -10.70 -5.95
C ASN A 98 -7.23 -9.82 -5.67
N TYR A 99 -7.46 -8.80 -6.49
CA TYR A 99 -8.73 -8.09 -6.45
C TYR A 99 -9.76 -8.89 -7.26
N GLY A 100 -10.88 -9.23 -6.64
CA GLY A 100 -11.87 -10.10 -7.27
C GLY A 100 -11.35 -11.52 -7.57
N GLY A 101 -10.33 -11.98 -6.84
CA GLY A 101 -9.74 -13.31 -7.02
C GLY A 101 -8.75 -13.43 -8.17
N ASN A 102 -8.45 -12.34 -8.88
CA ASN A 102 -7.47 -12.34 -9.98
C ASN A 102 -6.06 -12.21 -9.42
N PRO A 103 -5.17 -13.23 -9.57
CA PRO A 103 -3.81 -13.17 -9.04
C PRO A 103 -2.88 -12.22 -9.79
N ASN A 104 -3.24 -11.81 -11.00
CA ASN A 104 -2.43 -10.90 -11.80
C ASN A 104 -2.59 -9.47 -11.33
N TYR A 105 -1.61 -8.61 -11.66
CA TYR A 105 -1.77 -7.18 -11.45
C TYR A 105 -2.91 -6.64 -12.29
N THR A 106 -3.77 -5.88 -11.63
CA THR A 106 -4.79 -5.07 -12.28
C THR A 106 -4.69 -3.65 -11.76
N PHE A 107 -5.32 -2.72 -12.46
CA PHE A 107 -5.33 -1.32 -12.09
C PHE A 107 -6.76 -0.88 -11.81
N ARG A 108 -6.90 -0.03 -10.82
CA ARG A 108 -8.21 0.50 -10.45
C ARG A 108 -8.07 1.96 -10.07
N LYS A 109 -8.96 2.80 -10.59
CA LYS A 109 -9.03 4.21 -10.20
C LYS A 109 -10.00 4.35 -9.04
N ILE A 110 -9.52 4.95 -7.96
CA ILE A 110 -10.34 5.30 -6.80
C ILE A 110 -10.68 6.77 -6.93
N SER A 111 -11.97 7.09 -6.94
CA SER A 111 -12.44 8.46 -7.19
C SER A 111 -12.09 9.41 -6.05
N GLN A 112 -12.09 8.92 -4.82
CA GLN A 112 -11.84 9.75 -3.65
C GLN A 112 -11.45 8.87 -2.47
N ALA A 113 -10.48 9.33 -1.66
CA ALA A 113 -10.18 8.72 -0.38
C ALA A 113 -11.34 8.99 0.60
N ASP A 114 -11.65 8.00 1.42
CA ASP A 114 -12.72 8.07 2.41
C ASP A 114 -12.25 7.45 3.74
N SER A 115 -13.15 7.36 4.72
CA SER A 115 -12.81 6.85 6.06
C SER A 115 -12.42 5.36 6.08
N ALA A 116 -12.69 4.62 5.01
CA ALA A 116 -12.32 3.20 4.88
C ALA A 116 -10.90 3.01 4.32
N ILE A 117 -10.22 4.09 3.97
CA ILE A 117 -8.93 4.08 3.28
C ILE A 117 -7.89 4.77 4.15
N SER A 118 -6.72 4.17 4.27
CA SER A 118 -5.56 4.76 4.92
C SER A 118 -4.29 4.50 4.11
N PHE A 119 -3.28 5.34 4.30
CA PHE A 119 -2.04 5.30 3.53
C PHE A 119 -0.83 5.22 4.44
N ALA A 120 0.16 4.42 4.03
CA ALA A 120 1.52 4.44 4.57
C ALA A 120 2.45 4.93 3.49
N TYR A 121 3.27 5.90 3.81
CA TYR A 121 4.12 6.55 2.82
C TYR A 121 5.45 5.84 2.69
N THR A 122 6.05 5.99 1.53
CA THR A 122 7.30 5.30 1.18
C THR A 122 8.36 6.29 0.73
N CYS A 123 9.59 5.83 0.69
CA CYS A 123 10.71 6.58 0.16
C CYS A 123 11.64 5.63 -0.60
N LEU A 124 12.47 6.19 -1.47
CA LEU A 124 13.48 5.39 -2.17
C LEU A 124 14.52 4.86 -1.21
N LEU A 125 14.89 3.58 -1.36
CA LEU A 125 15.96 2.95 -0.59
C LEU A 125 17.28 3.70 -0.80
N TYR A 126 17.54 4.06 -2.06
CA TYR A 126 18.70 4.86 -2.42
C TYR A 126 18.21 6.20 -2.94
N THR A 127 18.59 7.27 -2.24
CA THR A 127 18.33 8.63 -2.70
C THR A 127 19.65 9.26 -3.12
N SER A 128 19.60 10.02 -4.21
CA SER A 128 20.74 10.84 -4.61
C SER A 128 20.68 12.13 -3.79
N ASP A 129 21.70 12.37 -3.00
CA ASP A 129 21.84 13.59 -2.20
C ASP A 129 22.67 14.65 -2.93
N ALA A 130 22.64 14.59 -4.22
CA ALA A 130 23.42 15.50 -5.05
C ALA A 130 22.94 16.95 -4.89
#